data_d4ed6e79a04da760c8bf417d0ec874cb
#
_entry.id   d4ed6e79a04da760c8bf417d0ec874cb
#
_cell.length_a   1.000
_cell.length_b   1.000
_cell.length_c   1.000
_cell.angle_alpha   90.00
_cell.angle_beta   90.00
_cell.angle_gamma   90.00
#
_symmetry.space_group_name_H-M   'P 1'
#
loop_
_entity.id
_entity.type
_entity.pdbx_description
1 polymer ?
#
loop_
_entity_poly.entity_id
_entity_poly.type
_entity_poly.pdbx_seq_one_letter_code
_entity_poly.pdbx_strand_id
1 'polypeptide(L)'
;RFGGYNIPKHSTAREIIKLKHDGKKMVVGLITDQWPSGYDKYWTTFLGQETAFLNGAERIAKMMNFPVFYCELSKKRRGYCEAEFKLMTETPKETREGEITEMFAHRLEQTIRKEPAYWLWSHKRWKMTREEADRLEEKELNKKKE
;
A
#
# COMPACT_ATOMS: atom_id res chain seq x y z
N ARG A 1 -7.37 -23.01 4.88
CA ARG A 1 -6.70 -23.60 6.05
C ARG A 1 -6.61 -22.61 7.22
N PHE A 2 -6.42 -21.33 6.93
CA PHE A 2 -6.20 -20.27 7.93
C PHE A 2 -7.36 -19.27 8.03
N GLY A 3 -8.51 -19.53 7.42
CA GLY A 3 -9.69 -18.67 7.48
C GLY A 3 -9.53 -17.33 6.74
N GLY A 4 -8.51 -17.21 5.88
CA GLY A 4 -8.31 -16.03 5.06
C GLY A 4 -9.39 -15.91 3.97
N TYR A 5 -9.87 -14.69 3.76
CA TYR A 5 -10.86 -14.36 2.73
C TYR A 5 -10.22 -13.42 1.71
N ASN A 6 -10.19 -13.83 0.45
CA ASN A 6 -9.64 -13.02 -0.63
C ASN A 6 -10.71 -12.08 -1.20
N ILE A 7 -10.41 -10.78 -1.18
CA ILE A 7 -11.30 -9.76 -1.73
C ILE A 7 -10.70 -9.24 -3.04
N PRO A 8 -11.46 -9.24 -4.15
CA PRO A 8 -11.01 -8.62 -5.40
C PRO A 8 -10.74 -7.12 -5.21
N LYS A 9 -9.65 -6.61 -5.83
CA LYS A 9 -9.20 -5.22 -5.70
C LYS A 9 -10.33 -4.19 -5.90
N HIS A 10 -11.18 -4.39 -6.90
CA HIS A 10 -12.26 -3.45 -7.26
C HIS A 10 -13.42 -3.42 -6.25
N SER A 11 -13.56 -4.42 -5.39
CA SER A 11 -14.61 -4.51 -4.37
C SER A 11 -14.11 -4.33 -2.95
N THR A 12 -12.80 -4.15 -2.74
CA THR A 12 -12.16 -4.16 -1.41
C THR A 12 -12.84 -3.19 -0.43
N ALA A 13 -13.01 -1.93 -0.79
CA ALA A 13 -13.61 -0.94 0.09
C ALA A 13 -15.06 -1.31 0.44
N ARG A 14 -15.86 -1.74 -0.55
CA ARG A 14 -17.26 -2.14 -0.34
C ARG A 14 -17.38 -3.32 0.62
N GLU A 15 -16.57 -4.34 0.43
CA GLU A 15 -16.58 -5.54 1.28
C GLU A 15 -16.15 -5.23 2.72
N ILE A 16 -15.13 -4.38 2.91
CA ILE A 16 -14.70 -3.94 4.24
C ILE A 16 -15.81 -3.16 4.95
N ILE A 17 -16.48 -2.24 4.24
CA ILE A 17 -17.62 -1.49 4.80
C ILE A 17 -18.73 -2.44 5.25
N LYS A 18 -19.07 -3.41 4.40
CA LYS A 18 -20.10 -4.42 4.70
C LYS A 18 -19.72 -5.24 5.94
N LEU A 19 -18.50 -5.76 5.99
CA LEU A 19 -18.03 -6.55 7.13
C LEU A 19 -18.03 -5.74 8.43
N LYS A 20 -17.65 -4.45 8.36
CA LYS A 20 -17.72 -3.55 9.52
C LYS A 20 -19.15 -3.30 9.97
N HIS A 21 -20.07 -3.05 9.03
CA HIS A 21 -21.50 -2.88 9.32
C HIS A 21 -22.10 -4.13 9.97
N ASP A 22 -21.69 -5.31 9.53
CA ASP A 22 -22.11 -6.60 10.09
C ASP A 22 -21.44 -6.92 11.46
N GLY A 23 -20.70 -5.98 12.05
CA GLY A 23 -20.02 -6.13 13.34
C GLY A 23 -18.86 -7.15 13.31
N LYS A 24 -18.36 -7.51 12.15
CA LYS A 24 -17.26 -8.49 12.03
C LYS A 24 -15.94 -7.87 12.45
N LYS A 25 -15.23 -8.53 13.38
CA LYS A 25 -13.83 -8.24 13.66
C LYS A 25 -12.98 -8.75 12.51
N MET A 26 -12.07 -7.92 11.99
CA MET A 26 -11.25 -8.26 10.84
C MET A 26 -9.84 -7.67 10.94
N VAL A 27 -8.91 -8.35 10.27
CA VAL A 27 -7.59 -7.80 9.91
C VAL A 27 -7.53 -7.75 8.39
N VAL A 28 -7.17 -6.61 7.83
CA VAL A 28 -7.09 -6.41 6.38
C VAL A 28 -5.62 -6.34 5.96
N GLY A 29 -5.16 -7.32 5.18
CA GLY A 29 -3.83 -7.32 4.58
C GLY A 29 -3.86 -6.63 3.22
N LEU A 30 -3.02 -5.61 3.02
CA LEU A 30 -2.89 -4.87 1.77
C LEU A 30 -1.44 -4.89 1.31
N ILE A 31 -1.22 -5.28 0.04
CA ILE A 31 0.10 -5.29 -0.59
C ILE A 31 0.24 -3.97 -1.35
N THR A 32 1.13 -3.09 -0.87
CA THR A 32 1.28 -1.70 -1.38
C THR A 32 2.68 -1.36 -1.87
N ASP A 33 3.60 -2.32 -1.84
CA ASP A 33 5.00 -2.17 -2.21
C ASP A 33 5.27 -2.20 -3.72
N GLN A 34 4.29 -2.61 -4.52
CA GLN A 34 4.41 -2.72 -5.97
C GLN A 34 3.97 -1.43 -6.68
N TRP A 35 4.26 -1.36 -8.00
CA TRP A 35 3.81 -0.25 -8.83
C TRP A 35 2.27 -0.13 -8.82
N PRO A 36 1.72 1.06 -8.48
CA PRO A 36 0.29 1.26 -8.47
C PRO A 36 -0.28 1.25 -9.89
N SER A 37 -1.30 0.44 -10.12
CA SER A 37 -2.09 0.49 -11.35
C SER A 37 -3.31 1.38 -11.12
N GLY A 38 -3.57 2.34 -12.02
CA GLY A 38 -4.71 3.26 -11.93
C GLY A 38 -4.32 4.65 -11.39
N TYR A 39 -5.34 5.47 -11.10
CA TYR A 39 -5.20 6.90 -10.77
C TYR A 39 -4.87 7.18 -9.29
N ASP A 40 -5.01 6.22 -8.40
CA ASP A 40 -4.76 6.36 -6.97
C ASP A 40 -3.26 6.26 -6.65
N LYS A 41 -2.49 7.27 -7.08
CA LYS A 41 -1.04 7.33 -6.85
C LYS A 41 -0.70 8.45 -5.89
N TYR A 42 0.19 8.16 -4.96
CA TYR A 42 0.86 9.15 -4.13
C TYR A 42 2.35 9.12 -4.46
N TRP A 43 2.92 10.27 -4.81
CA TRP A 43 4.32 10.39 -5.20
C TRP A 43 5.16 10.85 -4.01
N THR A 44 6.25 10.12 -3.74
CA THR A 44 7.23 10.47 -2.72
C THR A 44 8.61 9.96 -3.10
N THR A 45 9.64 10.44 -2.42
CA THR A 45 11.01 9.94 -2.62
C THR A 45 11.16 8.58 -1.95
N PHE A 46 11.68 7.60 -2.69
CA PHE A 46 11.92 6.24 -2.23
C PHE A 46 13.19 5.68 -2.89
N LEU A 47 14.14 5.22 -2.09
CA LEU A 47 15.47 4.77 -2.53
C LEU A 47 16.19 5.81 -3.43
N GLY A 48 16.02 7.09 -3.12
CA GLY A 48 16.64 8.20 -3.86
C GLY A 48 15.96 8.56 -5.18
N GLN A 49 14.77 8.00 -5.49
CA GLN A 49 14.03 8.27 -6.71
C GLN A 49 12.59 8.67 -6.41
N GLU A 50 12.02 9.56 -7.22
CA GLU A 50 10.59 9.88 -7.15
C GLU A 50 9.78 8.64 -7.54
N THR A 51 8.89 8.21 -6.65
CA THR A 51 8.24 6.90 -6.76
C THR A 51 6.78 7.00 -6.42
N ALA A 52 5.93 6.40 -7.25
CA ALA A 52 4.51 6.30 -6.99
C ALA A 52 4.20 5.17 -6.01
N PHE A 53 3.34 5.42 -5.05
CA PHE A 53 2.76 4.44 -4.14
C PHE A 53 1.25 4.38 -4.27
N LEU A 54 0.67 3.21 -3.99
CA LEU A 54 -0.77 3.04 -3.97
C LEU A 54 -1.34 3.67 -2.70
N ASN A 55 -2.18 4.70 -2.85
CA ASN A 55 -2.80 5.42 -1.73
C ASN A 55 -4.05 4.74 -1.17
N GLY A 56 -4.53 3.67 -1.80
CA GLY A 56 -5.77 2.99 -1.42
C GLY A 56 -5.78 2.46 0.01
N ALA A 57 -4.63 2.00 0.53
CA ALA A 57 -4.51 1.50 1.90
C ALA A 57 -4.76 2.61 2.93
N GLU A 58 -4.16 3.79 2.74
CA GLU A 58 -4.37 4.97 3.58
C GLU A 58 -5.83 5.42 3.55
N ARG A 59 -6.42 5.50 2.37
CA ARG A 59 -7.83 5.89 2.21
C ARG A 59 -8.78 4.95 2.94
N ILE A 60 -8.56 3.63 2.85
CA ILE A 60 -9.34 2.64 3.58
C ILE A 60 -9.14 2.81 5.08
N ALA A 61 -7.91 2.96 5.56
CA ALA A 61 -7.61 3.15 6.97
C ALA A 61 -8.32 4.38 7.54
N LYS A 62 -8.24 5.53 6.86
CA LYS A 62 -8.91 6.78 7.26
C LYS A 62 -10.43 6.64 7.23
N MET A 63 -11.00 6.06 6.17
CA MET A 63 -12.44 5.87 6.03
C MET A 63 -13.00 4.98 7.15
N MET A 64 -12.30 3.90 7.49
CA MET A 64 -12.73 2.95 8.51
C MET A 64 -12.30 3.34 9.92
N ASN A 65 -11.35 4.27 10.07
CA ASN A 65 -10.66 4.59 11.32
C ASN A 65 -10.02 3.34 11.96
N PHE A 66 -9.32 2.56 11.14
CA PHE A 66 -8.63 1.35 11.60
C PHE A 66 -7.16 1.67 11.90
N PRO A 67 -6.62 1.22 13.03
CA PRO A 67 -5.18 1.28 13.30
C PRO A 67 -4.40 0.65 12.15
N VAL A 68 -3.25 1.24 11.82
CA VAL A 68 -2.40 0.80 10.72
C VAL A 68 -1.10 0.24 11.26
N PHE A 69 -0.75 -0.96 10.77
CA PHE A 69 0.50 -1.63 11.10
C PHE A 69 1.31 -1.90 9.83
N TYR A 70 2.60 -1.72 9.94
CA TYR A 70 3.55 -2.23 8.96
C TYR A 70 3.92 -3.67 9.31
N CYS A 71 3.76 -4.60 8.37
CA CYS A 71 4.19 -5.98 8.53
C CYS A 71 5.58 -6.14 7.94
N GLU A 72 6.60 -6.22 8.78
CA GLU A 72 7.98 -6.51 8.37
C GLU A 72 8.21 -8.01 8.35
N LEU A 73 8.62 -8.53 7.20
CA LEU A 73 9.03 -9.91 7.04
C LEU A 73 10.55 -10.01 7.05
N SER A 74 11.10 -10.81 7.95
CA SER A 74 12.53 -11.12 8.00
C SER A 74 12.77 -12.62 7.84
N LYS A 75 13.84 -12.98 7.14
CA LYS A 75 14.24 -14.38 6.99
C LYS A 75 15.20 -14.74 8.12
N LYS A 76 14.85 -15.70 8.93
CA LYS A 76 15.73 -16.22 10.01
C LYS A 76 16.70 -17.29 9.49
N ARG A 77 16.18 -18.24 8.71
CA ARG A 77 16.93 -19.30 8.05
C ARG A 77 16.12 -19.86 6.88
N ARG A 78 16.69 -20.76 6.08
CA ARG A 78 15.96 -21.37 4.96
C ARG A 78 14.65 -22.03 5.44
N GLY A 79 13.53 -21.61 4.85
CA GLY A 79 12.18 -22.09 5.19
C GLY A 79 11.55 -21.44 6.43
N TYR A 80 12.21 -20.52 7.13
CA TYR A 80 11.69 -19.86 8.32
C TYR A 80 11.75 -18.35 8.16
N CYS A 81 10.58 -17.72 8.23
CA CYS A 81 10.41 -16.27 8.23
C CYS A 81 9.73 -15.85 9.53
N GLU A 82 10.03 -14.65 9.98
CA GLU A 82 9.37 -13.98 11.08
C GLU A 82 8.61 -12.78 10.53
N ALA A 83 7.37 -12.62 11.01
CA ALA A 83 6.55 -11.45 10.71
C ALA A 83 6.44 -10.59 11.96
N GLU A 84 6.91 -9.36 11.90
CA GLU A 84 6.78 -8.37 12.97
C GLU A 84 5.78 -7.29 12.56
N PHE A 85 4.80 -7.01 13.44
CA PHE A 85 3.80 -5.96 13.22
C PHE A 85 4.19 -4.71 13.99
N LYS A 86 4.54 -3.64 13.28
CA LYS A 86 4.94 -2.34 13.84
C LYS A 86 3.82 -1.35 13.68
N LEU A 87 3.33 -0.81 14.80
CA LEU A 87 2.31 0.22 14.76
C LEU A 87 2.81 1.45 13.98
N MET A 88 2.00 1.92 13.04
CA MET A 88 2.21 3.16 12.30
C MET A 88 1.36 4.29 12.88
N THR A 89 0.06 4.05 13.03
CA THR A 89 -0.86 5.00 13.68
C THR A 89 -2.09 4.29 14.23
N GLU A 90 -2.58 4.75 15.38
CA GLU A 90 -3.87 4.33 15.95
C GLU A 90 -5.02 5.22 15.46
N THR A 91 -4.71 6.46 15.07
CA THR A 91 -5.68 7.50 14.71
C THR A 91 -5.48 7.97 13.27
N PRO A 92 -5.75 7.10 12.25
CA PRO A 92 -5.46 7.45 10.86
C PRO A 92 -6.24 8.66 10.33
N LYS A 93 -7.39 8.97 10.91
CA LYS A 93 -8.17 10.17 10.54
C LYS A 93 -7.49 11.49 10.89
N GLU A 94 -6.61 11.49 11.89
CA GLU A 94 -5.90 12.68 12.36
C GLU A 94 -4.63 12.94 11.55
N THR A 95 -4.18 11.97 10.75
CA THR A 95 -3.00 12.14 9.89
C THR A 95 -3.33 13.02 8.68
N ARG A 96 -2.34 13.79 8.19
CA ARG A 96 -2.46 14.53 6.93
C ARG A 96 -2.58 13.56 5.74
N GLU A 97 -3.06 14.05 4.62
CA GLU A 97 -3.12 13.26 3.39
C GLU A 97 -1.72 12.83 2.93
N GLY A 98 -1.58 11.55 2.57
CA GLY A 98 -0.31 10.95 2.15
C GLY A 98 0.62 10.55 3.30
N GLU A 99 0.36 10.96 4.53
CA GLU A 99 1.27 10.72 5.66
C GLU A 99 1.47 9.22 5.97
N ILE A 100 0.40 8.45 5.97
CA ILE A 100 0.49 7.01 6.21
C ILE A 100 1.26 6.33 5.08
N THR A 101 1.05 6.78 3.85
CA THR A 101 1.77 6.28 2.67
C THR A 101 3.26 6.62 2.73
N GLU A 102 3.62 7.84 3.18
CA GLU A 102 5.02 8.23 3.42
C GLU A 102 5.67 7.41 4.53
N MET A 103 4.98 7.21 5.65
CA MET A 103 5.46 6.35 6.74
C MET A 103 5.72 4.92 6.25
N PHE A 104 4.82 4.39 5.41
CA PHE A 104 5.00 3.08 4.79
C PHE A 104 6.24 3.05 3.88
N ALA A 105 6.38 4.03 2.97
CA ALA A 105 7.52 4.14 2.05
C ALA A 105 8.84 4.19 2.82
N HIS A 106 8.92 5.00 3.88
CA HIS A 106 10.12 5.12 4.71
C HIS A 106 10.47 3.80 5.42
N ARG A 107 9.49 3.13 6.04
CA ARG A 107 9.73 1.83 6.69
C ARG A 107 10.14 0.75 5.69
N LEU A 108 9.51 0.71 4.52
CA LEU A 108 9.86 -0.21 3.45
C LEU A 108 11.30 0.03 2.98
N GLU A 109 11.72 1.29 2.82
CA GLU A 109 13.09 1.64 2.46
C GLU A 109 14.09 1.16 3.52
N GLN A 110 13.79 1.34 4.80
CA GLN A 110 14.63 0.84 5.91
C GLN A 110 14.75 -0.69 5.86
N THR A 111 13.64 -1.40 5.63
CA THR A 111 13.63 -2.86 5.51
C THR A 111 14.51 -3.33 4.34
N ILE A 112 14.39 -2.68 3.19
CA ILE A 112 15.19 -3.01 2.00
C ILE A 112 16.67 -2.71 2.24
N ARG A 113 17.02 -1.56 2.83
CA ARG A 113 18.42 -1.20 3.12
C ARG A 113 19.08 -2.16 4.11
N LYS A 114 18.31 -2.70 5.05
CA LYS A 114 18.77 -3.69 6.02
C LYS A 114 19.11 -5.03 5.37
N GLU A 115 18.24 -5.52 4.47
CA GLU A 115 18.39 -6.82 3.82
C GLU A 115 18.00 -6.75 2.33
N PRO A 116 18.81 -6.08 1.47
CA PRO A 116 18.43 -5.80 0.09
C PRO A 116 18.26 -7.06 -0.77
N ALA A 117 18.91 -8.16 -0.40
CA ALA A 117 18.81 -9.41 -1.16
C ALA A 117 17.39 -10.03 -1.15
N TYR A 118 16.53 -9.65 -0.20
CA TYR A 118 15.18 -10.20 -0.08
C TYR A 118 14.09 -9.32 -0.69
N TRP A 119 14.46 -8.16 -1.25
CA TRP A 119 13.54 -7.34 -2.01
C TRP A 119 13.28 -7.95 -3.40
N LEU A 120 12.04 -7.83 -3.87
CA LEU A 120 11.64 -8.35 -5.19
C LEU A 120 12.14 -7.44 -6.33
N TRP A 121 13.45 -7.44 -6.58
CA TRP A 121 14.10 -6.63 -7.63
C TRP A 121 13.65 -6.97 -9.05
N SER A 122 13.09 -8.16 -9.28
CA SER A 122 12.51 -8.54 -10.57
C SER A 122 11.20 -7.81 -10.90
N HIS A 123 10.54 -7.21 -9.90
CA HIS A 123 9.40 -6.34 -10.15
C HIS A 123 9.88 -4.97 -10.67
N LYS A 124 9.38 -4.58 -11.86
CA LYS A 124 9.66 -3.25 -12.42
C LYS A 124 8.95 -2.17 -11.59
N ARG A 125 9.60 -1.72 -10.51
CA ARG A 125 9.03 -0.78 -9.53
C ARG A 125 8.86 0.63 -10.13
N TRP A 126 9.81 1.08 -10.92
CA TRP A 126 9.81 2.37 -11.61
C TRP A 126 9.43 2.14 -13.08
N LYS A 127 8.14 2.12 -13.39
CA LYS A 127 7.64 1.85 -14.74
C LYS A 127 7.61 3.10 -15.61
N MET A 128 7.39 4.26 -15.00
CA MET A 128 7.32 5.55 -15.67
C MET A 128 7.65 6.67 -14.68
N THR A 129 8.02 7.81 -15.21
CA THR A 129 8.20 9.04 -14.44
C THR A 129 6.84 9.62 -14.05
N ARG A 130 6.84 10.60 -13.14
CA ARG A 130 5.63 11.33 -12.77
C ARG A 130 5.01 12.04 -13.96
N GLU A 131 5.83 12.74 -14.75
CA GLU A 131 5.38 13.46 -15.95
C GLU A 131 4.72 12.53 -16.98
N GLU A 132 5.28 11.34 -17.19
CA GLU A 132 4.69 10.34 -18.09
C GLU A 132 3.35 9.82 -17.55
N ALA A 133 3.26 9.61 -16.25
CA ALA A 133 2.02 9.17 -15.59
C ALA A 133 0.92 10.23 -15.71
N ASP A 134 1.24 11.49 -15.42
CA ASP A 134 0.31 12.61 -15.50
C ASP A 134 -0.21 12.80 -16.93
N ARG A 135 0.66 12.73 -17.94
CA ARG A 135 0.27 12.80 -19.37
C ARG A 135 -0.70 11.68 -19.79
N LEU A 136 -0.49 10.48 -19.24
CA LEU A 136 -1.38 9.34 -19.54
C LEU A 136 -2.75 9.52 -18.88
N GLU A 137 -2.78 10.02 -17.66
CA GLU A 137 -4.02 10.30 -16.93
C GLU A 137 -4.85 11.39 -17.62
N GLU A 138 -4.22 12.46 -18.09
CA GLU A 138 -4.90 13.52 -18.88
C GLU A 138 -5.52 12.96 -20.18
N LYS A 139 -4.76 12.14 -20.92
CA LYS A 139 -5.27 11.52 -22.15
C LYS A 139 -6.47 10.61 -21.90
N GLU A 140 -6.44 9.81 -20.81
CA GLU A 140 -7.57 8.94 -20.48
C GLU A 140 -8.79 9.73 -19.96
N LEU A 141 -8.57 10.83 -19.26
CA LEU A 141 -9.65 11.69 -18.79
C LEU A 141 -10.38 12.37 -19.97
N ASN A 142 -9.63 12.81 -20.97
CA ASN A 142 -10.19 13.43 -22.18
C ASN A 142 -11.00 12.44 -23.01
N LYS A 143 -10.53 11.18 -23.15
CA LYS A 143 -11.27 10.11 -23.83
C LYS A 143 -12.59 9.70 -23.17
N LYS A 144 -12.77 9.97 -21.89
CA LYS A 144 -14.01 9.68 -21.16
C LYS A 144 -15.04 10.81 -21.24
N LYS A 145 -14.64 11.97 -21.77
CA LYS A 145 -15.51 13.14 -21.96
C LYS A 145 -16.07 13.23 -23.38
N GLU A 146 -15.50 12.48 -24.31
CA GLU A 146 -16.01 12.23 -25.67
C GLU A 146 -17.00 11.05 -25.67
#